data_65f7b63c9bd7b31993402b31152eec70
#
_entry.id   65f7b63c9bd7b31993402b31152eec70
#
_cell.length_a   1.000
_cell.length_b   1.000
_cell.length_c   1.000
_cell.angle_alpha   90.00
_cell.angle_beta   90.00
_cell.angle_gamma   90.00
#
_symmetry.space_group_name_H-M   'P 1'
#
loop_
_entity.id
_entity.type
_entity.pdbx_description
1 polymer ?
#
loop_
_entity_poly.entity_id
_entity_poly.type
_entity_poly.pdbx_seq_one_letter_code
_entity_poly.pdbx_strand_id
1 'polypeptide(L)'
;MLAEQGSAPEGLGEQEAAKRLVKYGSNALAEAEKEGLVKRFLKQLADPMIFILLAAAAVSGATAAYAGESFADVFIILAVVLINAVLGLMQESKAEQAIEALNKISAPTAKVMRGGHLMTVGTSDLVPGDVLVLEAGDAIGADGRLIECASLKVEEAALTGESVPVGKDTDALAGEGGRDVPLGDRRNMVDMGSTIAYGRGRAVVTATGMNTEVGKIAGALAQAEEGKTPLQRKLSQLSRALSFLVLGICAAIFVVDVVRMGGNVTGERLLRTFMVAVSLAVAAIPEGLAAVVTIVLSIGVTNMSRRGAIIRKLTAVETLGCAQVICSDKTGTLTQNVMTVVEQSGADERLLATAMALASDARLEAGQAVGEPTEGALVKCAATLGLDKGRLEEATPRVGEAPFDSMRKMMTTLHRAKDGHIAQYTKGAPDEVLKRSTFMLSGGARVELTDALRDRIMAENKRMADKALRVLCAATRDWDEMPDNLEPEALENSLCYLGLSGMIDPVRPEVGSAIVKCRTAGIRPVMITGDHRDTAVAIARELGMLQDDREAITGAQLDDIPEAELPEAVSQLRVYARVQPEHKVRIVNAWRNQGKVVAMTGDGV
;
A
#
# COMPACT_ATOMS: atom_id res chain seq x y z
N MET A 1 -16.03 -26.44 11.44
CA MET A 1 -14.79 -25.75 11.02
C MET A 1 -13.54 -26.60 11.15
N LEU A 2 -13.02 -26.90 12.37
CA LEU A 2 -11.84 -27.78 12.50
C LEU A 2 -12.08 -29.15 11.82
N ALA A 3 -13.21 -29.78 12.05
CA ALA A 3 -13.57 -31.04 11.41
C ALA A 3 -13.71 -30.95 9.88
N GLU A 4 -14.23 -29.84 9.37
CA GLU A 4 -14.33 -29.57 7.91
C GLU A 4 -12.96 -29.42 7.26
N GLN A 5 -12.00 -28.81 7.98
CA GLN A 5 -10.61 -28.71 7.55
C GLN A 5 -9.80 -29.98 7.86
N GLY A 6 -10.44 -31.03 8.45
CA GLY A 6 -9.76 -32.26 8.87
C GLY A 6 -8.60 -31.95 9.83
N SER A 7 -8.81 -31.04 10.77
CA SER A 7 -7.84 -30.58 11.77
C SER A 7 -8.38 -30.74 13.19
N ALA A 8 -7.54 -30.57 14.17
CA ALA A 8 -7.85 -30.62 15.60
C ALA A 8 -7.26 -29.39 16.33
N PRO A 9 -7.68 -29.09 17.58
CA PRO A 9 -7.12 -27.99 18.35
C PRO A 9 -5.60 -28.11 18.58
N GLU A 10 -5.07 -29.31 18.60
CA GLU A 10 -3.65 -29.63 18.68
C GLU A 10 -2.89 -29.43 17.36
N GLY A 11 -3.61 -29.08 16.29
CA GLY A 11 -3.09 -28.88 14.94
C GLY A 11 -2.87 -30.18 14.17
N LEU A 12 -2.35 -30.06 12.96
CA LEU A 12 -2.01 -31.19 12.09
C LEU A 12 -0.75 -31.90 12.58
N GLY A 13 -0.68 -33.23 12.35
CA GLY A 13 0.61 -33.91 12.49
C GLY A 13 1.56 -33.55 11.35
N GLU A 14 2.89 -33.56 11.60
CA GLU A 14 3.91 -33.18 10.60
C GLU A 14 3.78 -33.96 9.28
N GLN A 15 3.51 -35.25 9.34
CA GLN A 15 3.33 -36.09 8.13
C GLN A 15 2.11 -35.65 7.30
N GLU A 16 1.01 -35.27 7.98
CA GLU A 16 -0.18 -34.79 7.31
C GLU A 16 0.04 -33.38 6.71
N ALA A 17 0.73 -32.50 7.43
CA ALA A 17 1.11 -31.18 6.91
C ALA A 17 1.99 -31.32 5.65
N ALA A 18 2.98 -32.22 5.67
CA ALA A 18 3.82 -32.50 4.50
C ALA A 18 3.02 -33.03 3.30
N LYS A 19 2.06 -33.93 3.52
CA LYS A 19 1.16 -34.45 2.45
C LYS A 19 0.30 -33.31 1.89
N ARG A 20 -0.24 -32.43 2.74
CA ARG A 20 -1.04 -31.29 2.32
C ARG A 20 -0.20 -30.28 1.55
N LEU A 21 1.05 -30.04 1.94
CA LEU A 21 1.96 -29.18 1.21
C LEU A 21 2.19 -29.69 -0.23
N VAL A 22 2.33 -31.00 -0.42
CA VAL A 22 2.42 -31.60 -1.77
C VAL A 22 1.09 -31.47 -2.54
N LYS A 23 -0.05 -31.60 -1.85
CA LYS A 23 -1.38 -31.53 -2.47
C LYS A 23 -1.80 -30.12 -2.87
N TYR A 24 -1.61 -29.15 -1.99
CA TYR A 24 -2.07 -27.77 -2.16
C TYR A 24 -0.99 -26.83 -2.71
N GLY A 25 0.27 -27.25 -2.71
CA GLY A 25 1.41 -26.43 -3.10
C GLY A 25 1.89 -25.49 -1.99
N SER A 26 2.97 -24.78 -2.26
CA SER A 26 3.52 -23.77 -1.36
C SER A 26 2.55 -22.59 -1.19
N ASN A 27 2.45 -22.06 0.03
CA ASN A 27 1.68 -20.86 0.33
C ASN A 27 2.46 -19.62 -0.17
N ALA A 28 2.44 -19.41 -1.46
CA ALA A 28 3.07 -18.30 -2.16
C ALA A 28 2.09 -17.75 -3.20
N LEU A 29 2.13 -16.44 -3.38
CA LEU A 29 1.44 -15.81 -4.50
C LEU A 29 2.11 -16.28 -5.80
N ALA A 30 1.32 -16.53 -6.85
CA ALA A 30 1.87 -16.92 -8.14
C ALA A 30 2.81 -15.83 -8.63
N GLU A 31 4.11 -16.12 -8.67
CA GLU A 31 5.02 -15.36 -9.50
C GLU A 31 4.61 -15.57 -10.96
N ALA A 32 4.68 -14.53 -11.78
CA ALA A 32 4.48 -14.67 -13.23
C ALA A 32 5.36 -15.82 -13.73
N GLU A 33 4.75 -16.78 -14.44
CA GLU A 33 5.48 -17.94 -14.96
C GLU A 33 6.78 -17.47 -15.63
N LYS A 34 7.92 -17.93 -15.10
CA LYS A 34 9.22 -17.64 -15.71
C LYS A 34 9.21 -18.15 -17.14
N GLU A 35 9.24 -17.26 -18.11
CA GLU A 35 9.30 -17.65 -19.52
C GLU A 35 10.50 -18.59 -19.73
N GLY A 36 10.26 -19.76 -20.28
CA GLY A 36 11.33 -20.74 -20.55
C GLY A 36 12.41 -20.14 -21.45
N LEU A 37 13.66 -20.57 -21.28
CA LEU A 37 14.82 -20.07 -22.02
C LEU A 37 14.62 -20.04 -23.54
N VAL A 38 13.94 -21.06 -24.08
CA VAL A 38 13.63 -21.15 -25.52
C VAL A 38 12.66 -20.05 -25.96
N LYS A 39 11.61 -19.77 -25.15
CA LYS A 39 10.65 -18.72 -25.46
C LYS A 39 11.29 -17.34 -25.40
N ARG A 40 12.17 -17.10 -24.43
CA ARG A 40 12.95 -15.86 -24.30
C ARG A 40 13.92 -15.71 -25.50
N PHE A 41 14.59 -16.76 -25.88
CA PHE A 41 15.47 -16.75 -27.07
C PHE A 41 14.69 -16.41 -28.33
N LEU A 42 13.55 -17.04 -28.57
CA LEU A 42 12.67 -16.74 -29.71
C LEU A 42 12.14 -15.30 -29.67
N LYS A 43 11.87 -14.77 -28.48
CA LYS A 43 11.44 -13.37 -28.30
C LYS A 43 12.54 -12.37 -28.67
N GLN A 44 13.80 -12.70 -28.37
CA GLN A 44 14.96 -11.92 -28.83
C GLN A 44 15.04 -11.91 -30.36
N LEU A 45 14.78 -13.04 -31.02
CA LEU A 45 14.77 -13.13 -32.49
C LEU A 45 13.59 -12.38 -33.14
N ALA A 46 12.55 -12.02 -32.37
CA ALA A 46 11.40 -11.25 -32.87
C ALA A 46 11.66 -9.74 -32.98
N ASP A 47 12.88 -9.26 -32.71
CA ASP A 47 13.27 -7.87 -32.93
C ASP A 47 13.21 -7.51 -34.43
N PRO A 48 12.57 -6.38 -34.81
CA PRO A 48 12.48 -5.94 -36.18
C PRO A 48 13.84 -5.85 -36.93
N MET A 49 14.90 -5.51 -36.20
CA MET A 49 16.25 -5.43 -36.77
C MET A 49 16.82 -6.82 -37.07
N ILE A 50 16.59 -7.80 -36.19
CA ILE A 50 16.99 -9.18 -36.41
C ILE A 50 16.23 -9.79 -37.61
N PHE A 51 14.95 -9.42 -37.82
CA PHE A 51 14.22 -9.81 -39.01
C PHE A 51 14.89 -9.33 -40.32
N ILE A 52 15.39 -8.10 -40.32
CA ILE A 52 16.12 -7.57 -41.49
C ILE A 52 17.42 -8.39 -41.74
N LEU A 53 18.16 -8.71 -40.66
CA LEU A 53 19.36 -9.55 -40.76
C LEU A 53 19.02 -10.96 -41.25
N LEU A 54 17.96 -11.58 -40.74
CA LEU A 54 17.53 -12.91 -41.21
C LEU A 54 17.06 -12.89 -42.67
N ALA A 55 16.35 -11.84 -43.08
CA ALA A 55 15.96 -11.65 -44.48
C ALA A 55 17.20 -11.47 -45.37
N ALA A 56 18.18 -10.68 -44.93
CA ALA A 56 19.45 -10.50 -45.60
C ALA A 56 20.22 -11.82 -45.74
N ALA A 57 20.31 -12.63 -44.67
CA ALA A 57 20.92 -13.94 -44.70
C ALA A 57 20.22 -14.91 -45.67
N ALA A 58 18.88 -14.89 -45.70
CA ALA A 58 18.09 -15.71 -46.61
C ALA A 58 18.36 -15.34 -48.10
N VAL A 59 18.39 -14.04 -48.38
CA VAL A 59 18.69 -13.56 -49.73
C VAL A 59 20.14 -13.88 -50.08
N SER A 60 21.12 -13.63 -49.19
CA SER A 60 22.53 -13.98 -49.40
C SER A 60 22.69 -15.48 -49.64
N GLY A 61 21.99 -16.33 -48.91
CA GLY A 61 22.00 -17.77 -49.08
C GLY A 61 21.42 -18.22 -50.43
N ALA A 62 20.30 -17.64 -50.84
CA ALA A 62 19.70 -17.91 -52.17
C ALA A 62 20.63 -17.49 -53.32
N THR A 63 21.29 -16.34 -53.17
CA THR A 63 22.23 -15.84 -54.16
C THR A 63 23.50 -16.68 -54.24
N ALA A 64 24.09 -17.08 -53.11
CA ALA A 64 25.26 -17.96 -53.06
C ALA A 64 24.95 -19.33 -53.67
N ALA A 65 23.76 -19.88 -53.44
CA ALA A 65 23.32 -21.14 -54.02
C ALA A 65 23.12 -21.03 -55.55
N TYR A 66 22.62 -19.87 -56.04
CA TYR A 66 22.44 -19.66 -57.49
C TYR A 66 23.73 -19.34 -58.21
N ALA A 67 24.63 -18.55 -57.63
CA ALA A 67 25.88 -18.11 -58.22
C ALA A 67 27.03 -19.11 -57.98
N GLY A 68 26.87 -20.13 -57.14
CA GLY A 68 27.97 -21.06 -56.79
C GLY A 68 29.04 -20.41 -55.91
N GLU A 69 28.69 -19.31 -55.21
CA GLU A 69 29.60 -18.57 -54.34
C GLU A 69 29.66 -19.15 -52.91
N SER A 70 30.59 -18.63 -52.09
CA SER A 70 30.78 -19.06 -50.72
C SER A 70 29.59 -18.60 -49.82
N PHE A 71 29.14 -19.48 -48.92
CA PHE A 71 28.15 -19.16 -47.88
C PHE A 71 28.76 -18.40 -46.68
N ALA A 72 29.96 -17.86 -46.80
CA ALA A 72 30.67 -17.19 -45.69
C ALA A 72 29.87 -16.04 -45.11
N ASP A 73 29.25 -15.19 -45.95
CA ASP A 73 28.46 -14.05 -45.51
C ASP A 73 27.19 -14.48 -44.72
N VAL A 74 26.56 -15.56 -45.18
CA VAL A 74 25.41 -16.14 -44.47
C VAL A 74 25.80 -16.60 -43.07
N PHE A 75 26.94 -17.32 -42.96
CA PHE A 75 27.43 -17.79 -41.68
C PHE A 75 27.82 -16.64 -40.75
N ILE A 76 28.41 -15.56 -41.27
CA ILE A 76 28.78 -14.37 -40.51
C ILE A 76 27.51 -13.69 -39.97
N ILE A 77 26.47 -13.46 -40.78
CA ILE A 77 25.22 -12.83 -40.36
C ILE A 77 24.52 -13.70 -39.30
N LEU A 78 24.43 -15.00 -39.53
CA LEU A 78 23.81 -15.91 -38.56
C LEU A 78 24.59 -15.97 -37.23
N ALA A 79 25.93 -15.94 -37.31
CA ALA A 79 26.78 -15.89 -36.12
C ALA A 79 26.55 -14.61 -35.31
N VAL A 80 26.47 -13.45 -35.98
CA VAL A 80 26.15 -12.17 -35.33
C VAL A 80 24.77 -12.21 -34.68
N VAL A 81 23.75 -12.70 -35.37
CA VAL A 81 22.37 -12.86 -34.81
C VAL A 81 22.40 -13.77 -33.59
N LEU A 82 23.09 -14.90 -33.64
CA LEU A 82 23.18 -15.85 -32.54
C LEU A 82 23.92 -15.24 -31.34
N ILE A 83 25.06 -14.58 -31.57
CA ILE A 83 25.82 -13.91 -30.50
C ILE A 83 24.96 -12.85 -29.81
N ASN A 84 24.27 -12.01 -30.58
CA ASN A 84 23.39 -10.99 -30.02
C ASN A 84 22.24 -11.57 -29.21
N ALA A 85 21.58 -12.62 -29.71
CA ALA A 85 20.50 -13.29 -28.99
C ALA A 85 20.99 -13.94 -27.67
N VAL A 86 22.19 -14.56 -27.70
CA VAL A 86 22.80 -15.15 -26.50
C VAL A 86 23.21 -14.09 -25.48
N LEU A 87 23.84 -12.99 -25.95
CA LEU A 87 24.22 -11.88 -25.07
C LEU A 87 22.98 -11.23 -24.42
N GLY A 88 21.91 -11.00 -25.18
CA GLY A 88 20.66 -10.49 -24.67
C GLY A 88 20.06 -11.39 -23.59
N LEU A 89 20.01 -12.69 -23.82
CA LEU A 89 19.53 -13.68 -22.86
C LEU A 89 20.40 -13.74 -21.60
N MET A 90 21.73 -13.69 -21.73
CA MET A 90 22.63 -13.69 -20.57
C MET A 90 22.47 -12.42 -19.69
N GLN A 91 22.28 -11.27 -20.32
CA GLN A 91 22.07 -9.99 -19.61
C GLN A 91 20.73 -9.98 -18.87
N GLU A 92 19.65 -10.43 -19.52
CA GLU A 92 18.33 -10.55 -18.91
C GLU A 92 18.36 -11.51 -17.70
N SER A 93 19.00 -12.67 -17.83
CA SER A 93 19.15 -13.65 -16.76
C SER A 93 19.98 -13.13 -15.57
N LYS A 94 21.07 -12.39 -15.80
CA LYS A 94 21.85 -11.78 -14.70
C LYS A 94 21.08 -10.72 -13.95
N ALA A 95 20.29 -9.91 -14.65
CA ALA A 95 19.44 -8.90 -14.04
C ALA A 95 18.36 -9.53 -13.14
N GLU A 96 17.74 -10.61 -13.61
CA GLU A 96 16.73 -11.37 -12.85
C GLU A 96 17.32 -12.03 -11.59
N GLN A 97 18.50 -12.65 -11.70
CA GLN A 97 19.20 -13.25 -10.55
C GLN A 97 19.56 -12.22 -9.48
N ALA A 98 19.94 -11.01 -9.85
CA ALA A 98 20.23 -9.94 -8.89
C ALA A 98 18.99 -9.54 -8.07
N ILE A 99 17.81 -9.53 -8.71
CA ILE A 99 16.52 -9.25 -8.04
C ILE A 99 16.13 -10.42 -7.13
N GLU A 100 16.27 -11.66 -7.60
CA GLU A 100 15.92 -12.86 -6.82
C GLU A 100 16.77 -12.99 -5.55
N ALA A 101 18.05 -12.62 -5.61
CA ALA A 101 18.94 -12.61 -4.45
C ALA A 101 18.48 -11.63 -3.36
N LEU A 102 17.89 -10.50 -3.73
CA LEU A 102 17.33 -9.50 -2.80
C LEU A 102 16.03 -10.00 -2.14
N ASN A 103 15.19 -10.72 -2.87
CA ASN A 103 13.92 -11.24 -2.34
C ASN A 103 14.09 -12.36 -1.31
N LYS A 104 15.21 -13.10 -1.34
CA LYS A 104 15.49 -14.20 -0.40
C LYS A 104 15.91 -13.76 1.01
N ILE A 105 16.24 -12.51 1.24
CA ILE A 105 16.78 -12.00 2.52
C ILE A 105 15.68 -11.83 3.59
N SER A 106 14.40 -11.83 3.23
CA SER A 106 13.28 -11.53 4.13
C SER A 106 12.13 -12.52 3.97
N ALA A 107 12.38 -13.82 4.16
CA ALA A 107 11.30 -14.81 4.18
C ALA A 107 10.54 -14.69 5.52
N PRO A 108 9.22 -14.34 5.51
CA PRO A 108 8.42 -14.24 6.73
C PRO A 108 8.19 -15.63 7.35
N THR A 109 8.00 -15.67 8.67
CA THR A 109 7.71 -16.90 9.43
C THR A 109 6.37 -16.76 10.15
N ALA A 110 5.74 -17.90 10.48
CA ALA A 110 4.51 -17.97 11.24
C ALA A 110 4.61 -19.00 12.37
N LYS A 111 3.93 -18.73 13.48
CA LYS A 111 3.80 -19.64 14.62
C LYS A 111 2.60 -20.55 14.38
N VAL A 112 2.80 -21.85 14.41
CA VAL A 112 1.75 -22.87 14.24
C VAL A 112 1.77 -23.88 15.36
N MET A 113 0.59 -24.42 15.67
CA MET A 113 0.44 -25.60 16.51
C MET A 113 0.40 -26.83 15.59
N ARG A 114 1.35 -27.73 15.74
CA ARG A 114 1.39 -29.03 15.03
C ARG A 114 1.65 -30.16 16.02
N GLY A 115 0.79 -31.16 16.02
CA GLY A 115 0.91 -32.30 16.94
C GLY A 115 0.93 -31.92 18.42
N GLY A 116 0.27 -30.84 18.82
CA GLY A 116 0.27 -30.32 20.20
C GLY A 116 1.50 -29.49 20.58
N HIS A 117 2.43 -29.25 19.65
CA HIS A 117 3.64 -28.45 19.90
C HIS A 117 3.60 -27.14 19.11
N LEU A 118 3.99 -26.05 19.77
CA LEU A 118 4.19 -24.74 19.12
C LEU A 118 5.47 -24.79 18.29
N MET A 119 5.38 -24.48 17.00
CA MET A 119 6.50 -24.46 16.06
C MET A 119 6.50 -23.18 15.26
N THR A 120 7.68 -22.72 14.87
CA THR A 120 7.84 -21.63 13.89
C THR A 120 8.17 -22.24 12.53
N VAL A 121 7.34 -21.98 11.53
CA VAL A 121 7.53 -22.44 10.16
C VAL A 121 7.65 -21.27 9.20
N GLY A 122 8.25 -21.48 8.03
CA GLY A 122 8.16 -20.50 6.95
C GLY A 122 6.71 -20.30 6.54
N THR A 123 6.29 -19.09 6.23
CA THR A 123 4.92 -18.85 5.74
C THR A 123 4.64 -19.64 4.48
N SER A 124 5.64 -19.91 3.64
CA SER A 124 5.55 -20.77 2.45
C SER A 124 5.10 -22.22 2.74
N ASP A 125 5.30 -22.68 3.98
CA ASP A 125 5.05 -24.06 4.40
C ASP A 125 3.71 -24.22 5.13
N LEU A 126 2.92 -23.15 5.21
CA LEU A 126 1.56 -23.18 5.74
C LEU A 126 0.63 -23.93 4.80
N VAL A 127 -0.25 -24.74 5.38
CA VAL A 127 -1.24 -25.54 4.64
C VAL A 127 -2.64 -25.38 5.22
N PRO A 128 -3.70 -25.55 4.43
CA PRO A 128 -5.07 -25.58 4.95
C PRO A 128 -5.21 -26.63 6.06
N GLY A 129 -5.76 -26.20 7.20
CA GLY A 129 -5.89 -27.00 8.42
C GLY A 129 -4.79 -26.80 9.45
N ASP A 130 -3.69 -26.07 9.16
CA ASP A 130 -2.76 -25.65 10.21
C ASP A 130 -3.48 -24.74 11.23
N VAL A 131 -3.06 -24.79 12.47
CA VAL A 131 -3.57 -23.90 13.53
C VAL A 131 -2.53 -22.84 13.81
N LEU A 132 -2.82 -21.61 13.35
CA LEU A 132 -1.98 -20.43 13.64
C LEU A 132 -2.12 -20.01 15.10
N VAL A 133 -1.02 -19.63 15.71
CA VAL A 133 -0.98 -18.95 17.01
C VAL A 133 -0.61 -17.50 16.77
N LEU A 134 -1.50 -16.59 17.15
CA LEU A 134 -1.46 -15.17 16.81
C LEU A 134 -1.24 -14.34 18.06
N GLU A 135 -0.25 -13.47 18.03
CA GLU A 135 0.09 -12.53 19.10
C GLU A 135 0.31 -11.12 18.52
N ALA A 136 0.16 -10.10 19.37
CA ALA A 136 0.39 -8.72 18.95
C ALA A 136 1.79 -8.54 18.30
N GLY A 137 1.83 -7.93 17.12
CA GLY A 137 3.03 -7.76 16.29
C GLY A 137 3.27 -8.87 15.26
N ASP A 138 2.53 -9.98 15.30
CA ASP A 138 2.64 -11.04 14.30
C ASP A 138 1.96 -10.63 12.98
N ALA A 139 2.61 -10.95 11.85
CA ALA A 139 2.01 -10.85 10.53
C ALA A 139 1.25 -12.15 10.21
N ILE A 140 0.08 -12.02 9.60
CA ILE A 140 -0.78 -13.16 9.22
C ILE A 140 -0.32 -13.70 7.88
N GLY A 141 0.15 -14.96 7.88
CA GLY A 141 0.75 -15.60 6.71
C GLY A 141 -0.23 -16.32 5.77
N ALA A 142 -1.48 -16.54 6.17
CA ALA A 142 -2.51 -17.24 5.39
C ALA A 142 -3.90 -16.85 5.89
N ASP A 143 -4.94 -17.01 5.08
CA ASP A 143 -6.31 -16.76 5.53
C ASP A 143 -6.76 -17.85 6.52
N GLY A 144 -7.35 -17.43 7.63
CA GLY A 144 -7.74 -18.32 8.71
C GLY A 144 -9.05 -17.93 9.37
N ARG A 145 -9.77 -18.96 9.86
CA ARG A 145 -10.97 -18.81 10.68
C ARG A 145 -10.59 -18.84 12.15
N LEU A 146 -10.96 -17.81 12.89
CA LEU A 146 -10.71 -17.73 14.33
C LEU A 146 -11.44 -18.85 15.08
N ILE A 147 -10.72 -19.54 15.95
CA ILE A 147 -11.24 -20.56 16.86
C ILE A 147 -11.16 -20.14 18.32
N GLU A 148 -10.22 -19.26 18.65
CA GLU A 148 -10.06 -18.62 19.95
C GLU A 148 -9.60 -17.18 19.75
N CYS A 149 -10.13 -16.23 20.53
CA CYS A 149 -9.60 -14.87 20.57
C CYS A 149 -9.77 -14.27 21.96
N ALA A 150 -8.81 -13.44 22.36
CA ALA A 150 -8.81 -12.66 23.59
C ALA A 150 -8.44 -11.22 23.24
N SER A 151 -9.44 -10.34 23.17
CA SER A 151 -9.29 -8.92 22.81
C SER A 151 -8.50 -8.70 21.51
N LEU A 152 -8.64 -9.60 20.54
CA LEU A 152 -7.87 -9.59 19.30
C LEU A 152 -8.32 -8.41 18.43
N LYS A 153 -7.36 -7.59 18.01
CA LYS A 153 -7.55 -6.53 17.02
C LYS A 153 -6.54 -6.70 15.90
N VAL A 154 -7.01 -6.63 14.66
CA VAL A 154 -6.22 -6.87 13.45
C VAL A 154 -6.23 -5.62 12.60
N GLU A 155 -5.07 -5.20 12.15
CA GLU A 155 -4.87 -4.13 11.18
C GLU A 155 -5.00 -4.72 9.77
N GLU A 156 -6.07 -4.36 9.09
CA GLU A 156 -6.45 -4.91 7.78
C GLU A 156 -6.43 -3.83 6.68
N ALA A 157 -5.70 -2.74 6.93
CA ALA A 157 -5.62 -1.59 6.04
C ALA A 157 -5.25 -1.96 4.60
N ALA A 158 -4.38 -2.95 4.43
CA ALA A 158 -3.95 -3.47 3.16
C ALA A 158 -5.08 -4.07 2.30
N LEU A 159 -6.09 -4.65 2.95
CA LEU A 159 -7.21 -5.33 2.30
C LEU A 159 -8.48 -4.48 2.26
N THR A 160 -8.79 -3.80 3.36
CA THR A 160 -10.04 -3.05 3.52
C THR A 160 -9.89 -1.56 3.25
N GLY A 161 -8.64 -1.04 3.31
CA GLY A 161 -8.35 0.39 3.23
C GLY A 161 -8.66 1.16 4.52
N GLU A 162 -9.07 0.48 5.60
CA GLU A 162 -9.37 1.08 6.90
C GLU A 162 -8.17 1.01 7.84
N SER A 163 -7.69 2.17 8.31
CA SER A 163 -6.49 2.27 9.16
C SER A 163 -6.73 1.94 10.64
N VAL A 164 -8.00 1.77 11.04
CA VAL A 164 -8.34 1.45 12.44
C VAL A 164 -8.36 -0.05 12.61
N PRO A 165 -7.60 -0.61 13.58
CA PRO A 165 -7.61 -2.05 13.84
C PRO A 165 -9.03 -2.57 14.17
N VAL A 166 -9.46 -3.60 13.45
CA VAL A 166 -10.78 -4.21 13.56
C VAL A 166 -10.79 -5.21 14.72
N GLY A 167 -11.75 -5.07 15.62
CA GLY A 167 -11.98 -6.07 16.69
C GLY A 167 -12.50 -7.37 16.12
N LYS A 168 -11.89 -8.48 16.50
CA LYS A 168 -12.23 -9.82 16.02
C LYS A 168 -12.95 -10.63 17.10
N ASP A 169 -13.82 -11.53 16.65
CA ASP A 169 -14.56 -12.47 17.50
C ASP A 169 -14.60 -13.88 16.85
N THR A 170 -15.20 -14.83 17.56
CA THR A 170 -15.35 -16.22 17.08
C THR A 170 -16.77 -16.54 16.62
N ASP A 171 -17.69 -15.59 16.66
CA ASP A 171 -19.10 -15.82 16.36
C ASP A 171 -19.34 -16.19 14.90
N ALA A 172 -20.39 -16.95 14.64
CA ALA A 172 -20.79 -17.28 13.29
C ALA A 172 -21.49 -16.06 12.66
N LEU A 173 -20.99 -15.61 11.51
CA LEU A 173 -21.59 -14.53 10.74
C LEU A 173 -22.57 -15.12 9.71
N ALA A 174 -23.75 -14.53 9.61
CA ALA A 174 -24.74 -14.85 8.59
C ALA A 174 -24.74 -13.75 7.54
N GLY A 175 -24.55 -14.10 6.28
CA GLY A 175 -24.71 -13.16 5.17
C GLY A 175 -26.17 -12.77 4.97
N GLU A 176 -26.44 -11.51 4.70
CA GLU A 176 -27.79 -11.02 4.41
C GLU A 176 -28.23 -11.46 2.99
N GLY A 177 -29.42 -12.09 2.92
CA GLY A 177 -30.02 -12.46 1.64
C GLY A 177 -29.27 -13.52 0.82
N GLY A 178 -28.44 -14.38 1.47
CA GLY A 178 -27.66 -15.42 0.80
C GLY A 178 -26.41 -14.91 0.06
N ARG A 179 -25.98 -13.70 0.32
CA ARG A 179 -24.70 -13.14 -0.15
C ARG A 179 -23.61 -13.40 0.88
N ASP A 180 -22.36 -13.55 0.42
CA ASP A 180 -21.22 -13.64 1.30
C ASP A 180 -21.04 -12.33 2.10
N VAL A 181 -20.53 -12.47 3.34
CA VAL A 181 -20.20 -11.31 4.19
C VAL A 181 -19.07 -10.51 3.53
N PRO A 182 -19.21 -9.19 3.36
CA PRO A 182 -18.16 -8.34 2.83
C PRO A 182 -16.85 -8.50 3.62
N LEU A 183 -15.71 -8.34 2.95
CA LEU A 183 -14.39 -8.60 3.52
C LEU A 183 -14.16 -7.81 4.82
N GLY A 184 -14.45 -6.51 4.84
CA GLY A 184 -14.29 -5.64 6.02
C GLY A 184 -15.20 -5.97 7.21
N ASP A 185 -16.28 -6.75 6.98
CA ASP A 185 -17.25 -7.15 8.02
C ASP A 185 -16.97 -8.55 8.57
N ARG A 186 -15.96 -9.26 8.06
CA ARG A 186 -15.58 -10.63 8.47
C ARG A 186 -14.82 -10.63 9.79
N ARG A 187 -15.49 -10.31 10.88
CA ARG A 187 -14.87 -10.24 12.22
C ARG A 187 -14.34 -11.56 12.74
N ASN A 188 -14.77 -12.66 12.18
CA ASN A 188 -14.40 -14.02 12.60
C ASN A 188 -13.31 -14.65 11.73
N MET A 189 -12.72 -13.87 10.81
CA MET A 189 -11.64 -14.29 9.93
C MET A 189 -10.40 -13.41 10.18
N VAL A 190 -9.26 -13.97 9.83
CA VAL A 190 -7.98 -13.24 9.70
C VAL A 190 -7.45 -13.52 8.31
N ASP A 191 -6.98 -12.49 7.64
CA ASP A 191 -6.61 -12.58 6.23
C ASP A 191 -5.11 -12.36 6.04
N MET A 192 -4.51 -13.06 5.07
CA MET A 192 -3.10 -12.95 4.71
C MET A 192 -2.73 -11.49 4.43
N GLY A 193 -1.56 -11.06 4.90
CA GLY A 193 -1.06 -9.70 4.69
C GLY A 193 -1.50 -8.68 5.75
N SER A 194 -2.36 -9.08 6.70
CA SER A 194 -2.76 -8.27 7.85
C SER A 194 -1.81 -8.47 9.03
N THR A 195 -1.84 -7.56 10.00
CA THR A 195 -0.99 -7.59 11.20
C THR A 195 -1.82 -7.56 12.48
N ILE A 196 -1.42 -8.31 13.49
CA ILE A 196 -2.08 -8.30 14.80
C ILE A 196 -1.66 -7.03 15.55
N ALA A 197 -2.59 -6.09 15.71
CA ALA A 197 -2.34 -4.84 16.42
C ALA A 197 -2.39 -5.01 17.95
N TYR A 198 -3.31 -5.88 18.44
CA TYR A 198 -3.51 -6.08 19.88
C TYR A 198 -4.14 -7.44 20.17
N GLY A 199 -3.88 -7.97 21.38
CA GLY A 199 -4.49 -9.21 21.86
C GLY A 199 -3.80 -10.47 21.34
N ARG A 200 -4.50 -11.59 21.46
CA ARG A 200 -4.02 -12.91 21.04
C ARG A 200 -5.17 -13.77 20.55
N GLY A 201 -4.85 -14.74 19.70
CA GLY A 201 -5.86 -15.66 19.18
C GLY A 201 -5.27 -16.90 18.55
N ARG A 202 -6.15 -17.80 18.14
CA ARG A 202 -5.82 -19.00 17.34
C ARG A 202 -6.76 -19.05 16.16
N ALA A 203 -6.23 -19.37 15.00
CA ALA A 203 -7.00 -19.50 13.77
C ALA A 203 -6.66 -20.79 13.03
N VAL A 204 -7.64 -21.47 12.45
CA VAL A 204 -7.39 -22.58 11.53
C VAL A 204 -7.25 -22.03 10.12
N VAL A 205 -6.16 -22.36 9.43
CA VAL A 205 -5.91 -21.96 8.04
C VAL A 205 -6.99 -22.54 7.13
N THR A 206 -7.66 -21.67 6.40
CA THR A 206 -8.74 -22.04 5.45
C THR A 206 -8.30 -21.94 4.00
N ALA A 207 -7.43 -20.97 3.67
CA ALA A 207 -6.91 -20.78 2.33
C ALA A 207 -5.43 -20.36 2.36
N THR A 208 -4.70 -20.75 1.30
CA THR A 208 -3.26 -20.48 1.11
C THR A 208 -2.98 -20.02 -0.32
N GLY A 209 -1.91 -19.27 -0.53
CA GLY A 209 -1.43 -18.84 -1.84
C GLY A 209 -2.48 -18.06 -2.63
N MET A 210 -2.69 -18.44 -3.87
CA MET A 210 -3.64 -17.79 -4.79
C MET A 210 -5.11 -17.93 -4.38
N ASN A 211 -5.43 -18.81 -3.42
CA ASN A 211 -6.79 -18.97 -2.92
C ASN A 211 -7.12 -18.03 -1.75
N THR A 212 -6.14 -17.31 -1.21
CA THR A 212 -6.35 -16.25 -0.21
C THR A 212 -7.01 -15.02 -0.83
N GLU A 213 -7.58 -14.14 -0.02
CA GLU A 213 -8.15 -12.87 -0.52
C GLU A 213 -7.08 -12.03 -1.23
N VAL A 214 -5.88 -11.93 -0.65
CA VAL A 214 -4.72 -11.29 -1.33
C VAL A 214 -4.37 -12.01 -2.63
N GLY A 215 -4.42 -13.35 -2.65
CA GLY A 215 -4.17 -14.14 -3.84
C GLY A 215 -5.16 -13.88 -4.97
N LYS A 216 -6.44 -13.71 -4.66
CA LYS A 216 -7.47 -13.33 -5.64
C LYS A 216 -7.21 -11.95 -6.24
N ILE A 217 -6.84 -10.98 -5.40
CA ILE A 217 -6.45 -9.62 -5.83
C ILE A 217 -5.22 -9.70 -6.74
N ALA A 218 -4.18 -10.44 -6.33
CA ALA A 218 -2.97 -10.64 -7.10
C ALA A 218 -3.26 -11.30 -8.47
N GLY A 219 -4.18 -12.28 -8.51
CA GLY A 219 -4.63 -12.92 -9.76
C GLY A 219 -5.32 -11.96 -10.71
N ALA A 220 -6.18 -11.09 -10.20
CA ALA A 220 -6.83 -10.05 -10.99
C ALA A 220 -5.82 -9.02 -11.55
N LEU A 221 -4.82 -8.65 -10.75
CA LEU A 221 -3.74 -7.75 -11.18
C LEU A 221 -2.79 -8.41 -12.20
N ALA A 222 -2.52 -9.70 -12.07
CA ALA A 222 -1.66 -10.45 -13.01
C ALA A 222 -2.27 -10.57 -14.41
N GLN A 223 -3.60 -10.51 -14.53
CA GLN A 223 -4.30 -10.48 -15.82
C GLN A 223 -4.27 -9.11 -16.51
N ALA A 224 -3.89 -8.05 -15.80
CA ALA A 224 -3.68 -6.74 -16.41
C ALA A 224 -2.40 -6.77 -17.27
N GLU A 225 -2.53 -6.55 -18.59
CA GLU A 225 -1.40 -6.54 -19.52
C GLU A 225 -0.29 -5.58 -19.05
N GLU A 226 0.93 -6.07 -18.94
CA GLU A 226 2.11 -5.25 -18.70
C GLU A 226 2.35 -4.35 -19.90
N GLY A 227 1.98 -3.09 -19.81
CA GLY A 227 2.24 -2.10 -20.86
C GLY A 227 3.76 -1.87 -21.04
N LYS A 228 4.18 -1.63 -22.29
CA LYS A 228 5.58 -1.24 -22.59
C LYS A 228 5.93 0.05 -21.85
N THR A 229 7.15 0.12 -21.29
CA THR A 229 7.68 1.33 -20.65
C THR A 229 7.84 2.49 -21.65
N PRO A 230 7.90 3.75 -21.17
CA PRO A 230 8.16 4.91 -22.03
C PRO A 230 9.43 4.74 -22.87
N LEU A 231 10.52 4.25 -22.27
CA LEU A 231 11.78 3.99 -22.97
C LEU A 231 11.63 2.89 -24.02
N GLN A 232 10.98 1.77 -23.70
CA GLN A 232 10.74 0.69 -24.66
C GLN A 232 9.89 1.17 -25.86
N ARG A 233 8.90 2.04 -25.64
CA ARG A 233 8.11 2.66 -26.72
C ARG A 233 8.99 3.55 -27.60
N LYS A 234 9.81 4.42 -26.99
CA LYS A 234 10.73 5.32 -27.71
C LYS A 234 11.77 4.54 -28.50
N LEU A 235 12.36 3.50 -27.90
CA LEU A 235 13.32 2.62 -28.59
C LEU A 235 12.68 1.89 -29.75
N SER A 236 11.48 1.35 -29.59
CA SER A 236 10.74 0.71 -30.69
C SER A 236 10.42 1.68 -31.83
N GLN A 237 10.09 2.94 -31.51
CA GLN A 237 9.91 3.99 -32.53
C GLN A 237 11.24 4.32 -33.25
N LEU A 238 12.33 4.48 -32.48
CA LEU A 238 13.65 4.74 -33.04
C LEU A 238 14.13 3.60 -33.94
N SER A 239 13.99 2.34 -33.48
CA SER A 239 14.33 1.15 -34.26
C SER A 239 13.58 1.10 -35.60
N ARG A 240 12.27 1.39 -35.60
CA ARG A 240 11.48 1.47 -36.84
C ARG A 240 11.98 2.58 -37.76
N ALA A 241 12.19 3.79 -37.20
CA ALA A 241 12.69 4.92 -38.01
C ALA A 241 14.04 4.63 -38.64
N LEU A 242 14.96 4.05 -37.85
CA LEU A 242 16.28 3.63 -38.37
C LEU A 242 16.17 2.53 -39.42
N SER A 243 15.29 1.54 -39.22
CA SER A 243 15.05 0.48 -40.20
C SER A 243 14.57 1.04 -41.54
N PHE A 244 13.62 1.97 -41.52
CA PHE A 244 13.17 2.61 -42.76
C PHE A 244 14.21 3.50 -43.40
N LEU A 245 15.00 4.23 -42.59
CA LEU A 245 16.11 5.04 -43.09
C LEU A 245 17.18 4.18 -43.79
N VAL A 246 17.60 3.10 -43.12
CA VAL A 246 18.60 2.15 -43.67
C VAL A 246 18.08 1.52 -44.96
N LEU A 247 16.84 1.03 -44.98
CA LEU A 247 16.22 0.48 -46.20
C LEU A 247 16.16 1.51 -47.33
N GLY A 248 15.83 2.78 -47.01
CA GLY A 248 15.82 3.87 -47.99
C GLY A 248 17.21 4.16 -48.57
N ILE A 249 18.24 4.20 -47.71
CA ILE A 249 19.65 4.38 -48.15
C ILE A 249 20.10 3.22 -49.00
N CYS A 250 19.83 1.97 -48.61
CA CYS A 250 20.19 0.79 -49.38
C CYS A 250 19.48 0.76 -50.73
N ALA A 251 18.21 1.11 -50.80
CA ALA A 251 17.47 1.23 -52.05
C ALA A 251 18.06 2.33 -52.96
N ALA A 252 18.41 3.48 -52.39
CA ALA A 252 19.04 4.57 -53.13
C ALA A 252 20.38 4.17 -53.71
N ILE A 253 21.23 3.52 -52.92
CA ILE A 253 22.54 3.02 -53.37
C ILE A 253 22.37 1.97 -54.48
N PHE A 254 21.44 1.03 -54.28
CA PHE A 254 21.11 0.03 -55.28
C PHE A 254 20.67 0.66 -56.60
N VAL A 255 19.76 1.64 -56.56
CA VAL A 255 19.28 2.36 -57.75
C VAL A 255 20.44 3.12 -58.43
N VAL A 256 21.24 3.85 -57.65
CA VAL A 256 22.38 4.61 -58.20
C VAL A 256 23.36 3.68 -58.92
N ASP A 257 23.69 2.54 -58.33
CA ASP A 257 24.60 1.59 -58.92
C ASP A 257 24.01 0.93 -60.17
N VAL A 258 22.73 0.57 -60.18
CA VAL A 258 22.05 0.07 -61.38
C VAL A 258 22.05 1.10 -62.51
N VAL A 259 21.77 2.38 -62.18
CA VAL A 259 21.83 3.48 -63.19
C VAL A 259 23.25 3.66 -63.75
N ARG A 260 24.27 3.55 -62.89
CA ARG A 260 25.68 3.63 -63.30
C ARG A 260 26.12 2.49 -64.23
N MET A 261 25.44 1.35 -64.23
CA MET A 261 25.71 0.24 -65.10
C MET A 261 25.36 0.51 -66.58
N GLY A 262 24.64 1.60 -66.88
CA GLY A 262 24.51 2.17 -68.23
C GLY A 262 24.03 1.20 -69.32
N GLY A 263 23.07 0.31 -69.06
CA GLY A 263 22.55 -0.68 -70.02
C GLY A 263 23.25 -2.03 -70.04
N ASN A 264 24.45 -2.18 -69.43
CA ASN A 264 25.18 -3.45 -69.28
C ASN A 264 24.76 -4.17 -67.98
N VAL A 265 23.42 -4.31 -67.73
CA VAL A 265 22.88 -4.98 -66.56
C VAL A 265 22.97 -6.49 -66.79
N THR A 266 23.95 -7.14 -66.19
CA THR A 266 24.05 -8.60 -66.14
C THR A 266 23.51 -9.06 -64.76
N GLY A 267 22.89 -10.25 -64.70
CA GLY A 267 22.31 -10.78 -63.43
C GLY A 267 23.35 -10.84 -62.30
N GLU A 268 24.62 -11.21 -62.66
CA GLU A 268 25.73 -11.28 -61.71
C GLU A 268 26.10 -9.90 -61.11
N ARG A 269 26.11 -8.83 -61.91
CA ARG A 269 26.36 -7.47 -61.40
C ARG A 269 25.24 -6.94 -60.55
N LEU A 270 24.00 -7.20 -60.94
CA LEU A 270 22.81 -6.82 -60.17
C LEU A 270 22.84 -7.49 -58.79
N LEU A 271 23.19 -8.76 -58.78
CA LEU A 271 23.34 -9.56 -57.57
C LEU A 271 24.43 -9.01 -56.65
N ARG A 272 25.59 -8.68 -57.19
CA ARG A 272 26.70 -8.10 -56.43
C ARG A 272 26.35 -6.75 -55.84
N THR A 273 25.70 -5.88 -56.59
CA THR A 273 25.20 -4.57 -56.09
C THR A 273 24.17 -4.74 -55.00
N PHE A 274 23.27 -5.71 -55.15
CA PHE A 274 22.28 -6.03 -54.10
C PHE A 274 22.99 -6.53 -52.82
N MET A 275 23.99 -7.37 -52.91
CA MET A 275 24.78 -7.84 -51.78
C MET A 275 25.54 -6.72 -51.08
N VAL A 276 26.09 -5.76 -51.80
CA VAL A 276 26.71 -4.56 -51.21
C VAL A 276 25.68 -3.74 -50.44
N ALA A 277 24.49 -3.54 -51.00
CA ALA A 277 23.39 -2.82 -50.30
C ALA A 277 22.95 -3.55 -49.02
N VAL A 278 22.82 -4.87 -49.06
CA VAL A 278 22.51 -5.71 -47.90
C VAL A 278 23.61 -5.66 -46.83
N SER A 279 24.88 -5.77 -47.23
CA SER A 279 26.01 -5.68 -46.29
C SER A 279 26.07 -4.31 -45.61
N LEU A 280 25.74 -3.23 -46.32
CA LEU A 280 25.66 -1.89 -45.76
C LEU A 280 24.47 -1.76 -44.79
N ALA A 281 23.34 -2.39 -45.12
CA ALA A 281 22.19 -2.45 -44.21
C ALA A 281 22.56 -3.12 -42.87
N VAL A 282 23.22 -4.26 -42.93
CA VAL A 282 23.72 -4.99 -41.75
C VAL A 282 24.67 -4.13 -40.92
N ALA A 283 25.65 -3.47 -41.56
CA ALA A 283 26.62 -2.63 -40.87
C ALA A 283 26.00 -1.36 -40.21
N ALA A 284 24.84 -0.90 -40.68
CA ALA A 284 24.17 0.28 -40.18
C ALA A 284 23.22 -0.01 -38.99
N ILE A 285 23.01 -1.27 -38.64
CA ILE A 285 22.12 -1.65 -37.53
C ILE A 285 22.82 -1.46 -36.17
N PRO A 286 22.28 -0.66 -35.24
CA PRO A 286 22.89 -0.46 -33.92
C PRO A 286 22.58 -1.64 -32.97
N GLU A 287 23.33 -2.71 -33.06
CA GLU A 287 23.13 -3.99 -32.37
C GLU A 287 23.23 -3.88 -30.83
N GLY A 288 23.99 -2.90 -30.31
CA GLY A 288 24.22 -2.72 -28.88
C GLY A 288 23.11 -1.98 -28.12
N LEU A 289 22.08 -1.45 -28.78
CA LEU A 289 21.11 -0.53 -28.14
C LEU A 289 20.33 -1.17 -27.01
N ALA A 290 19.79 -2.36 -27.23
CA ALA A 290 19.01 -3.08 -26.19
C ALA A 290 19.91 -3.50 -25.01
N ALA A 291 21.14 -3.91 -25.29
CA ALA A 291 22.11 -4.29 -24.27
C ALA A 291 22.50 -3.12 -23.36
N VAL A 292 22.77 -1.95 -23.94
CA VAL A 292 23.12 -0.73 -23.17
C VAL A 292 21.98 -0.33 -22.25
N VAL A 293 20.74 -0.38 -22.71
CA VAL A 293 19.56 -0.05 -21.88
C VAL A 293 19.46 -0.98 -20.67
N THR A 294 19.61 -2.29 -20.88
CA THR A 294 19.54 -3.27 -19.78
C THR A 294 20.66 -3.05 -18.76
N ILE A 295 21.88 -2.74 -19.23
CA ILE A 295 23.02 -2.43 -18.35
C ILE A 295 22.75 -1.16 -17.53
N VAL A 296 22.26 -0.09 -18.14
CA VAL A 296 21.95 1.17 -17.47
C VAL A 296 20.85 0.98 -16.42
N LEU A 297 19.78 0.24 -16.74
CA LEU A 297 18.72 -0.08 -15.80
C LEU A 297 19.25 -0.93 -14.62
N SER A 298 20.13 -1.90 -14.88
CA SER A 298 20.76 -2.72 -13.84
C SER A 298 21.63 -1.89 -12.88
N ILE A 299 22.39 -0.92 -13.42
CA ILE A 299 23.14 0.05 -12.59
C ILE A 299 22.17 0.89 -11.75
N GLY A 300 21.06 1.34 -12.33
CA GLY A 300 20.00 2.08 -11.63
C GLY A 300 19.42 1.29 -10.44
N VAL A 301 19.07 0.03 -10.67
CA VAL A 301 18.59 -0.88 -9.61
C VAL A 301 19.63 -1.03 -8.49
N THR A 302 20.89 -1.28 -8.85
CA THR A 302 21.97 -1.41 -7.86
C THR A 302 22.13 -0.15 -7.01
N ASN A 303 22.05 1.03 -7.61
CA ASN A 303 22.15 2.30 -6.89
C ASN A 303 20.96 2.55 -5.97
N MET A 304 19.75 2.20 -6.39
CA MET A 304 18.54 2.31 -5.57
C MET A 304 18.57 1.30 -4.41
N SER A 305 18.99 0.06 -4.66
CA SER A 305 19.14 -0.97 -3.64
C SER A 305 20.13 -0.57 -2.55
N ARG A 306 21.26 0.05 -2.90
CA ARG A 306 22.22 0.60 -1.92
C ARG A 306 21.63 1.70 -1.03
N ARG A 307 20.54 2.31 -1.45
CA ARG A 307 19.80 3.32 -0.67
C ARG A 307 18.58 2.74 0.07
N GLY A 308 18.49 1.41 0.18
CA GLY A 308 17.43 0.71 0.90
C GLY A 308 16.15 0.49 0.09
N ALA A 309 16.12 0.80 -1.22
CA ALA A 309 14.96 0.53 -2.05
C ALA A 309 14.98 -0.90 -2.60
N ILE A 310 13.91 -1.66 -2.37
CA ILE A 310 13.73 -3.00 -2.92
C ILE A 310 13.01 -2.87 -4.27
N ILE A 311 13.71 -3.17 -5.37
CA ILE A 311 13.18 -3.07 -6.72
C ILE A 311 12.73 -4.45 -7.19
N ARG A 312 11.46 -4.64 -7.44
CA ARG A 312 10.89 -5.91 -7.92
C ARG A 312 10.98 -6.10 -9.43
N LYS A 313 11.00 -5.00 -10.22
CA LYS A 313 11.07 -5.03 -11.69
C LYS A 313 12.08 -4.00 -12.20
N LEU A 314 12.97 -4.40 -13.12
CA LEU A 314 13.96 -3.50 -13.74
C LEU A 314 13.32 -2.26 -14.38
N THR A 315 12.19 -2.46 -15.04
CA THR A 315 11.43 -1.41 -15.71
C THR A 315 10.84 -0.36 -14.75
N ALA A 316 10.66 -0.71 -13.45
CA ALA A 316 10.14 0.21 -12.46
C ALA A 316 11.05 1.42 -12.21
N VAL A 317 12.37 1.24 -12.29
CA VAL A 317 13.37 2.33 -12.11
C VAL A 317 13.18 3.42 -13.15
N GLU A 318 13.01 3.02 -14.42
CA GLU A 318 12.77 3.95 -15.53
C GLU A 318 11.40 4.62 -15.41
N THR A 319 10.35 3.82 -15.16
CA THR A 319 8.98 4.31 -15.06
C THR A 319 8.82 5.33 -13.91
N LEU A 320 9.46 5.08 -12.77
CA LEU A 320 9.49 6.00 -11.65
C LEU A 320 10.16 7.34 -12.02
N GLY A 321 11.29 7.27 -12.75
CA GLY A 321 11.98 8.47 -13.23
C GLY A 321 11.21 9.29 -14.28
N CYS A 322 10.22 8.68 -14.93
CA CYS A 322 9.35 9.31 -15.93
C CYS A 322 7.97 9.70 -15.37
N ALA A 323 7.72 9.54 -14.08
CA ALA A 323 6.42 9.81 -13.48
C ALA A 323 6.00 11.27 -13.70
N GLN A 324 4.77 11.45 -14.18
CA GLN A 324 4.14 12.75 -14.43
C GLN A 324 3.01 13.04 -13.43
N VAL A 325 2.43 12.00 -12.86
CA VAL A 325 1.40 12.05 -11.82
C VAL A 325 1.81 11.13 -10.70
N ILE A 326 1.74 11.61 -9.46
CA ILE A 326 1.95 10.81 -8.26
C ILE A 326 0.64 10.76 -7.50
N CYS A 327 -0.03 9.61 -7.52
CA CYS A 327 -1.20 9.32 -6.71
C CYS A 327 -0.73 8.83 -5.35
N SER A 328 -0.84 9.67 -4.33
CA SER A 328 -0.35 9.37 -2.99
C SER A 328 -1.49 9.03 -2.05
N ASP A 329 -1.36 7.93 -1.33
CA ASP A 329 -2.19 7.70 -0.17
C ASP A 329 -1.90 8.77 0.90
N LYS A 330 -2.91 9.09 1.72
CA LYS A 330 -2.77 10.06 2.80
C LYS A 330 -2.08 9.42 4.01
N THR A 331 -2.70 8.36 4.55
CA THR A 331 -2.33 7.72 5.81
C THR A 331 -1.00 6.98 5.66
N GLY A 332 -0.07 7.15 6.60
CA GLY A 332 1.24 6.49 6.58
C GLY A 332 2.21 6.99 5.50
N THR A 333 1.72 7.63 4.43
CA THR A 333 2.53 8.19 3.32
C THR A 333 2.71 9.71 3.45
N LEU A 334 1.63 10.48 3.36
CA LEU A 334 1.68 11.94 3.55
C LEU A 334 1.68 12.31 5.02
N THR A 335 1.08 11.48 5.86
CA THR A 335 1.00 11.62 7.31
C THR A 335 1.83 10.57 8.02
N GLN A 336 2.00 10.71 9.34
CA GLN A 336 2.87 9.86 10.15
C GLN A 336 2.22 8.54 10.57
N ASN A 337 0.92 8.37 10.36
CA ASN A 337 0.08 7.26 10.88
C ASN A 337 0.14 7.17 12.42
N VAL A 338 0.26 8.32 13.09
CA VAL A 338 0.32 8.41 14.56
C VAL A 338 -0.58 9.55 15.00
N MET A 339 -1.69 9.22 15.65
CA MET A 339 -2.54 10.23 16.25
C MET A 339 -1.75 11.07 17.26
N THR A 340 -1.91 12.39 17.17
CA THR A 340 -1.18 13.34 18.02
C THR A 340 -2.11 14.45 18.46
N VAL A 341 -2.14 14.79 19.76
CA VAL A 341 -2.84 15.96 20.26
C VAL A 341 -2.07 17.20 19.85
N VAL A 342 -2.71 18.07 19.08
CA VAL A 342 -2.09 19.28 18.53
C VAL A 342 -2.68 20.56 19.10
N GLU A 343 -3.87 20.47 19.70
CA GLU A 343 -4.55 21.62 20.28
C GLU A 343 -5.36 21.20 21.51
N GLN A 344 -5.29 21.98 22.58
CA GLN A 344 -6.10 21.80 23.77
C GLN A 344 -6.79 23.12 24.14
N SER A 345 -8.00 23.02 24.69
CA SER A 345 -8.78 24.18 25.16
C SER A 345 -9.44 23.80 26.48
N GLY A 346 -9.03 24.44 27.57
CA GLY A 346 -9.53 24.21 28.93
C GLY A 346 -8.94 25.20 29.91
N ALA A 347 -9.46 25.23 31.14
CA ALA A 347 -8.99 26.12 32.17
C ALA A 347 -7.68 25.66 32.84
N ASP A 348 -7.42 24.37 32.84
CA ASP A 348 -6.21 23.73 33.40
C ASP A 348 -5.76 22.61 32.47
N GLU A 349 -4.67 22.87 31.75
CA GLU A 349 -4.10 21.94 30.77
C GLU A 349 -3.56 20.65 31.43
N ARG A 350 -2.97 20.76 32.63
CA ARG A 350 -2.44 19.60 33.34
C ARG A 350 -3.56 18.71 33.86
N LEU A 351 -4.61 19.28 34.40
CA LEU A 351 -5.78 18.53 34.86
C LEU A 351 -6.51 17.87 33.69
N LEU A 352 -6.66 18.58 32.57
CA LEU A 352 -7.24 18.04 31.34
C LEU A 352 -6.43 16.83 30.84
N ALA A 353 -5.11 16.98 30.75
CA ALA A 353 -4.22 15.90 30.32
C ALA A 353 -4.23 14.71 31.30
N THR A 354 -4.28 14.97 32.62
CA THR A 354 -4.42 13.93 33.63
C THR A 354 -5.74 13.15 33.46
N ALA A 355 -6.87 13.86 33.33
CA ALA A 355 -8.17 13.25 33.13
C ALA A 355 -8.21 12.38 31.86
N MET A 356 -7.67 12.91 30.75
CA MET A 356 -7.60 12.20 29.48
C MET A 356 -6.71 10.93 29.57
N ALA A 357 -5.57 11.01 30.26
CA ALA A 357 -4.65 9.87 30.42
C ALA A 357 -5.24 8.78 31.34
N LEU A 358 -5.81 9.16 32.48
CA LEU A 358 -6.38 8.21 33.44
C LEU A 358 -7.67 7.56 32.93
N ALA A 359 -8.47 8.30 32.14
CA ALA A 359 -9.64 7.74 31.45
C ALA A 359 -9.27 6.99 30.16
N SER A 360 -8.06 6.45 30.03
CA SER A 360 -7.59 5.70 28.87
C SER A 360 -7.04 4.34 29.29
N ASP A 361 -7.07 3.36 28.38
CA ASP A 361 -6.47 2.04 28.58
C ASP A 361 -5.08 1.91 27.95
N ALA A 362 -4.75 2.76 26.98
CA ALA A 362 -3.42 2.82 26.37
C ALA A 362 -2.33 3.13 27.39
N ARG A 363 -1.12 2.62 27.15
CA ARG A 363 0.07 2.80 27.97
C ARG A 363 1.27 3.25 27.13
N LEU A 364 2.30 3.78 27.78
CA LEU A 364 3.58 4.07 27.14
C LEU A 364 4.59 2.99 27.53
N GLU A 365 5.13 2.29 26.52
CA GLU A 365 6.23 1.34 26.67
C GLU A 365 7.41 1.84 25.84
N ALA A 366 8.56 2.05 26.52
CA ALA A 366 9.75 2.62 25.87
C ALA A 366 9.50 3.92 25.05
N GLY A 367 8.53 4.74 25.46
CA GLY A 367 8.16 5.99 24.79
C GLY A 367 7.21 5.84 23.59
N GLN A 368 6.79 4.62 23.28
CA GLN A 368 5.76 4.32 22.29
C GLN A 368 4.42 4.05 22.96
N ALA A 369 3.35 4.53 22.35
CA ALA A 369 2.01 4.26 22.83
C ALA A 369 1.57 2.85 22.39
N VAL A 370 1.14 2.04 23.36
CA VAL A 370 0.56 0.71 23.14
C VAL A 370 -0.91 0.77 23.52
N GLY A 371 -1.78 0.40 22.60
CA GLY A 371 -3.24 0.46 22.77
C GLY A 371 -3.92 1.19 21.61
N GLU A 372 -5.14 1.63 21.82
CA GLU A 372 -5.93 2.35 20.81
C GLU A 372 -5.24 3.69 20.44
N PRO A 373 -5.09 4.02 19.14
CA PRO A 373 -4.31 5.18 18.69
C PRO A 373 -4.76 6.52 19.27
N THR A 374 -6.07 6.73 19.44
CA THR A 374 -6.64 7.95 20.01
C THR A 374 -6.24 8.09 21.49
N GLU A 375 -6.31 7.00 22.24
CA GLU A 375 -5.90 6.98 23.64
C GLU A 375 -4.39 7.12 23.79
N GLY A 376 -3.63 6.48 22.90
CA GLY A 376 -2.18 6.62 22.82
C GLY A 376 -1.75 8.07 22.66
N ALA A 377 -2.46 8.84 21.82
CA ALA A 377 -2.24 10.27 21.63
C ALA A 377 -2.44 11.07 22.94
N LEU A 378 -3.48 10.76 23.69
CA LEU A 378 -3.79 11.42 24.97
C LEU A 378 -2.73 11.12 26.03
N VAL A 379 -2.34 9.85 26.17
CA VAL A 379 -1.31 9.43 27.14
C VAL A 379 0.05 10.03 26.77
N LYS A 380 0.41 10.07 25.49
CA LYS A 380 1.63 10.71 25.01
C LYS A 380 1.62 12.23 25.27
N CYS A 381 0.48 12.89 25.05
CA CYS A 381 0.32 14.31 25.38
C CYS A 381 0.55 14.57 26.88
N ALA A 382 -0.04 13.77 27.77
CA ALA A 382 0.20 13.86 29.20
C ALA A 382 1.68 13.69 29.55
N ALA A 383 2.37 12.73 28.93
CA ALA A 383 3.80 12.50 29.14
C ALA A 383 4.67 13.70 28.71
N THR A 384 4.31 14.44 27.66
CA THR A 384 5.02 15.68 27.26
C THR A 384 4.91 16.78 28.31
N LEU A 385 3.84 16.79 29.10
CA LEU A 385 3.63 17.69 30.24
C LEU A 385 4.28 17.19 31.53
N GLY A 386 5.05 16.08 31.45
CA GLY A 386 5.71 15.45 32.60
C GLY A 386 4.75 14.64 33.48
N LEU A 387 3.58 14.22 32.94
CA LEU A 387 2.58 13.42 33.61
C LEU A 387 2.69 11.96 33.11
N ASP A 388 3.48 11.17 33.82
CA ASP A 388 3.61 9.74 33.52
C ASP A 388 2.39 8.97 34.01
N LYS A 389 1.66 8.30 33.10
CA LYS A 389 0.42 7.60 33.43
C LYS A 389 0.63 6.51 34.51
N GLY A 390 1.72 5.75 34.45
CA GLY A 390 2.00 4.71 35.44
C GLY A 390 2.11 5.30 36.83
N ARG A 391 2.84 6.42 37.00
CA ARG A 391 2.95 7.13 38.28
C ARG A 391 1.64 7.76 38.72
N LEU A 392 0.80 8.22 37.80
CA LEU A 392 -0.53 8.72 38.11
C LEU A 392 -1.42 7.61 38.64
N GLU A 393 -1.39 6.43 38.01
CA GLU A 393 -2.16 5.25 38.44
C GLU A 393 -1.66 4.68 39.79
N GLU A 394 -0.35 4.75 40.05
CA GLU A 394 0.22 4.40 41.36
C GLU A 394 -0.24 5.37 42.47
N ALA A 395 -0.33 6.66 42.15
CA ALA A 395 -0.76 7.69 43.07
C ALA A 395 -2.28 7.70 43.29
N THR A 396 -3.05 7.39 42.26
CA THR A 396 -4.52 7.37 42.23
C THR A 396 -4.98 6.13 41.46
N PRO A 397 -4.96 4.94 42.11
CA PRO A 397 -5.33 3.69 41.43
C PRO A 397 -6.78 3.69 40.97
N ARG A 398 -7.02 3.10 39.78
CA ARG A 398 -8.35 2.88 39.24
C ARG A 398 -9.09 1.86 40.12
N VAL A 399 -10.25 2.22 40.57
CA VAL A 399 -11.11 1.39 41.47
C VAL A 399 -12.44 1.03 40.87
N GLY A 400 -12.82 1.63 39.73
CA GLY A 400 -14.05 1.30 39.00
C GLY A 400 -14.06 1.98 37.64
N GLU A 401 -14.94 1.51 36.77
CA GLU A 401 -15.08 2.06 35.41
C GLU A 401 -16.47 1.78 34.83
N ALA A 402 -16.87 2.65 33.89
CA ALA A 402 -17.87 2.37 32.85
C ALA A 402 -17.09 2.38 31.51
N PRO A 403 -16.87 1.21 30.89
CA PRO A 403 -16.07 1.09 29.68
C PRO A 403 -16.64 1.91 28.51
N PHE A 404 -15.79 2.16 27.49
CA PHE A 404 -16.26 2.84 26.29
C PHE A 404 -17.40 2.09 25.62
N ASP A 405 -18.43 2.82 25.28
CA ASP A 405 -19.56 2.34 24.52
C ASP A 405 -19.85 3.26 23.33
N SER A 406 -20.01 2.69 22.15
CA SER A 406 -20.20 3.45 20.90
C SER A 406 -21.54 4.19 20.82
N MET A 407 -22.58 3.73 21.53
CA MET A 407 -23.88 4.40 21.58
C MET A 407 -23.82 5.62 22.51
N ARG A 408 -23.14 5.50 23.64
CA ARG A 408 -22.90 6.60 24.59
C ARG A 408 -21.78 7.53 24.12
N LYS A 409 -20.85 7.04 23.30
CA LYS A 409 -19.67 7.75 22.80
C LYS A 409 -18.74 8.29 23.90
N MET A 410 -18.67 7.62 25.05
CA MET A 410 -17.84 8.02 26.17
C MET A 410 -17.42 6.82 27.02
N MET A 411 -16.43 7.05 27.88
CA MET A 411 -16.04 6.15 28.95
C MET A 411 -15.78 6.95 30.22
N THR A 412 -15.91 6.27 31.36
CA THR A 412 -15.71 6.84 32.71
C THR A 412 -14.81 5.92 33.52
N THR A 413 -13.87 6.49 34.26
CA THR A 413 -13.01 5.79 35.20
C THR A 413 -13.07 6.47 36.57
N LEU A 414 -12.98 5.67 37.63
CA LEU A 414 -12.95 6.12 39.01
C LEU A 414 -11.59 5.80 39.63
N HIS A 415 -11.03 6.77 40.32
CA HIS A 415 -9.68 6.70 40.87
C HIS A 415 -9.70 7.10 42.35
N ARG A 416 -9.02 6.32 43.18
CA ARG A 416 -8.95 6.60 44.61
C ARG A 416 -7.79 7.52 44.92
N ALA A 417 -8.06 8.72 45.42
CA ALA A 417 -7.02 9.63 45.88
C ALA A 417 -6.47 9.21 47.25
N LYS A 418 -5.32 9.76 47.64
CA LYS A 418 -4.62 9.40 48.89
C LYS A 418 -5.40 9.76 50.17
N ASP A 419 -6.25 10.75 50.08
CA ASP A 419 -7.15 11.19 51.18
C ASP A 419 -8.45 10.38 51.28
N GLY A 420 -8.62 9.41 50.35
CA GLY A 420 -9.74 8.47 50.35
C GLY A 420 -10.92 8.87 49.47
N HIS A 421 -11.01 10.12 49.01
CA HIS A 421 -12.07 10.51 48.09
C HIS A 421 -11.87 9.85 46.71
N ILE A 422 -12.93 9.77 45.90
CA ILE A 422 -12.91 9.16 44.58
C ILE A 422 -13.04 10.26 43.52
N ALA A 423 -11.97 10.39 42.71
CA ALA A 423 -11.98 11.24 41.55
C ALA A 423 -12.47 10.45 40.33
N GLN A 424 -13.52 10.93 39.71
CA GLN A 424 -14.06 10.38 38.47
C GLN A 424 -13.58 11.21 37.29
N TYR A 425 -13.11 10.53 36.23
CA TYR A 425 -12.80 11.14 34.95
C TYR A 425 -13.63 10.51 33.86
N THR A 426 -14.26 11.36 33.05
CA THR A 426 -15.07 10.95 31.91
C THR A 426 -14.52 11.59 30.66
N LYS A 427 -14.24 10.81 29.61
CA LYS A 427 -13.87 11.30 28.28
C LYS A 427 -14.86 10.82 27.24
N GLY A 428 -15.11 11.64 26.22
CA GLY A 428 -16.02 11.24 25.14
C GLY A 428 -16.23 12.31 24.09
N ALA A 429 -17.25 12.11 23.27
CA ALA A 429 -17.67 13.08 22.27
C ALA A 429 -18.15 14.37 22.93
N PRO A 430 -17.72 15.56 22.46
CA PRO A 430 -18.02 16.84 23.11
C PRO A 430 -19.51 17.08 23.32
N ASP A 431 -20.35 16.75 22.34
CA ASP A 431 -21.82 16.89 22.40
C ASP A 431 -22.44 16.03 23.52
N GLU A 432 -21.97 14.80 23.69
CA GLU A 432 -22.49 13.87 24.66
C GLU A 432 -22.04 14.18 26.10
N VAL A 433 -20.74 14.52 26.26
CA VAL A 433 -20.20 14.90 27.59
C VAL A 433 -20.83 16.21 28.09
N LEU A 434 -20.99 17.21 27.21
CA LEU A 434 -21.61 18.49 27.57
C LEU A 434 -23.09 18.35 27.97
N LYS A 435 -23.86 17.47 27.31
CA LYS A 435 -25.24 17.20 27.72
C LYS A 435 -25.35 16.71 29.18
N ARG A 436 -24.33 16.00 29.66
CA ARG A 436 -24.25 15.41 31.00
C ARG A 436 -23.50 16.29 32.01
N SER A 437 -22.96 17.42 31.57
CA SER A 437 -22.22 18.37 32.40
C SER A 437 -23.13 19.47 32.90
N THR A 438 -23.10 19.74 34.20
CA THR A 438 -23.85 20.84 34.86
C THR A 438 -22.91 21.97 35.30
N PHE A 439 -21.61 21.70 35.36
CA PHE A 439 -20.58 22.63 35.78
C PHE A 439 -19.43 22.67 34.80
N MET A 440 -18.62 23.69 34.88
CA MET A 440 -17.30 23.79 34.22
C MET A 440 -16.26 24.32 35.19
N LEU A 441 -15.01 23.97 34.95
CA LEU A 441 -13.87 24.55 35.66
C LEU A 441 -13.50 25.88 35.00
N SER A 442 -13.45 26.96 35.78
CA SER A 442 -13.02 28.29 35.31
C SER A 442 -12.16 28.97 36.38
N GLY A 443 -10.91 29.28 36.06
CA GLY A 443 -9.96 29.90 36.99
C GLY A 443 -9.73 29.11 38.29
N GLY A 444 -9.83 27.78 38.24
CA GLY A 444 -9.70 26.89 39.40
C GLY A 444 -10.96 26.73 40.22
N ALA A 445 -12.05 27.41 39.89
CA ALA A 445 -13.35 27.31 40.57
C ALA A 445 -14.36 26.57 39.69
N ARG A 446 -15.26 25.83 40.33
CA ARG A 446 -16.40 25.18 39.69
C ARG A 446 -17.54 26.18 39.52
N VAL A 447 -17.89 26.47 38.28
CA VAL A 447 -18.99 27.42 37.93
C VAL A 447 -20.08 26.67 37.18
N GLU A 448 -21.33 27.17 37.29
CA GLU A 448 -22.47 26.58 36.59
C GLU A 448 -22.28 26.71 35.05
N LEU A 449 -22.57 25.64 34.34
CA LEU A 449 -22.45 25.58 32.87
C LEU A 449 -23.76 26.09 32.24
N THR A 450 -23.80 27.39 31.94
CA THR A 450 -24.93 28.05 31.28
C THR A 450 -25.00 27.70 29.79
N ASP A 451 -26.17 27.89 29.16
CA ASP A 451 -26.34 27.66 27.72
C ASP A 451 -25.39 28.50 26.87
N ALA A 452 -25.16 29.76 27.24
CA ALA A 452 -24.18 30.61 26.55
C ALA A 452 -22.76 30.06 26.63
N LEU A 453 -22.37 29.40 27.72
CA LEU A 453 -21.06 28.75 27.84
C LEU A 453 -21.01 27.46 27.03
N ARG A 454 -22.11 26.68 26.97
CA ARG A 454 -22.23 25.49 26.09
C ARG A 454 -22.06 25.88 24.64
N ASP A 455 -22.76 26.89 24.18
CA ASP A 455 -22.66 27.39 22.80
C ASP A 455 -21.23 27.83 22.47
N ARG A 456 -20.55 28.49 23.41
CA ARG A 456 -19.14 28.88 23.22
C ARG A 456 -18.22 27.67 23.12
N ILE A 457 -18.40 26.63 23.94
CA ILE A 457 -17.60 25.41 23.88
C ILE A 457 -17.89 24.66 22.57
N MET A 458 -19.15 24.59 22.13
CA MET A 458 -19.52 23.96 20.87
C MET A 458 -18.98 24.73 19.65
N ALA A 459 -18.93 26.06 19.72
CA ALA A 459 -18.27 26.88 18.70
C ALA A 459 -16.76 26.58 18.63
N GLU A 460 -16.11 26.38 19.77
CA GLU A 460 -14.71 26.00 19.86
C GLU A 460 -14.47 24.59 19.33
N ASN A 461 -15.34 23.63 19.67
CA ASN A 461 -15.33 22.29 19.09
C ASN A 461 -15.46 22.35 17.56
N LYS A 462 -16.40 23.17 17.05
CA LYS A 462 -16.56 23.36 15.61
C LYS A 462 -15.30 23.96 14.97
N ARG A 463 -14.68 24.97 15.60
CA ARG A 463 -13.44 25.57 15.11
C ARG A 463 -12.30 24.55 14.99
N MET A 464 -12.17 23.64 15.97
CA MET A 464 -11.21 22.54 15.93
C MET A 464 -11.57 21.52 14.83
N ALA A 465 -12.85 21.15 14.73
CA ALA A 465 -13.34 20.23 13.71
C ALA A 465 -13.17 20.79 12.28
N ASP A 466 -13.34 22.10 12.09
CA ASP A 466 -13.09 22.78 10.79
C ASP A 466 -11.61 22.72 10.37
N LYS A 467 -10.67 22.46 11.33
CA LYS A 467 -9.26 22.15 11.08
C LYS A 467 -9.01 20.63 10.88
N ALA A 468 -10.07 19.85 10.70
CA ALA A 468 -10.03 18.40 10.61
C ALA A 468 -9.47 17.70 11.86
N LEU A 469 -9.53 18.33 13.04
CA LEU A 469 -9.14 17.70 14.28
C LEU A 469 -10.25 16.75 14.77
N ARG A 470 -9.86 15.57 15.20
CA ARG A 470 -10.71 14.71 16.02
C ARG A 470 -10.73 15.29 17.44
N VAL A 471 -11.88 15.71 17.90
CA VAL A 471 -12.02 16.39 19.20
C VAL A 471 -12.62 15.44 20.22
N LEU A 472 -11.97 15.33 21.38
CA LEU A 472 -12.53 14.69 22.57
C LEU A 472 -12.66 15.71 23.70
N CYS A 473 -13.69 15.51 24.51
CA CYS A 473 -14.00 16.26 25.70
C CYS A 473 -13.63 15.46 26.95
N ALA A 474 -13.09 16.13 27.99
CA ALA A 474 -13.00 15.56 29.31
C ALA A 474 -13.85 16.32 30.32
N ALA A 475 -14.36 15.57 31.29
CA ALA A 475 -15.07 16.08 32.45
C ALA A 475 -14.67 15.29 33.70
N THR A 476 -14.92 15.87 34.86
CA THR A 476 -14.65 15.24 36.18
C THR A 476 -15.85 15.32 37.07
N ARG A 477 -15.90 14.45 38.06
CA ARG A 477 -16.82 14.50 39.20
C ARG A 477 -16.10 13.94 40.42
N ASP A 478 -16.29 14.55 41.58
CA ASP A 478 -15.73 14.08 42.84
C ASP A 478 -16.80 13.41 43.67
N TRP A 479 -16.43 12.35 44.37
CA TRP A 479 -17.27 11.58 45.26
C TRP A 479 -16.57 11.45 46.61
N ASP A 480 -17.30 11.68 47.70
CA ASP A 480 -16.78 11.54 49.05
C ASP A 480 -16.45 10.07 49.37
N GLU A 481 -17.27 9.14 48.86
CA GLU A 481 -17.12 7.69 49.00
C GLU A 481 -17.36 7.00 47.65
N MET A 482 -16.96 5.74 47.57
CA MET A 482 -17.19 4.92 46.37
C MET A 482 -18.69 4.80 46.08
N PRO A 483 -19.16 5.16 44.89
CA PRO A 483 -20.57 5.00 44.53
C PRO A 483 -20.98 3.51 44.53
N ASP A 484 -22.15 3.21 45.12
CA ASP A 484 -22.69 1.84 45.17
C ASP A 484 -23.10 1.32 43.78
N ASN A 485 -23.49 2.22 42.89
CA ASN A 485 -23.89 1.89 41.51
C ASN A 485 -22.86 2.42 40.52
N LEU A 486 -22.23 1.50 39.78
CA LEU A 486 -21.24 1.78 38.75
C LEU A 486 -21.83 1.80 37.32
N GLU A 487 -23.15 1.70 37.20
CA GLU A 487 -23.81 1.80 35.90
C GLU A 487 -23.59 3.20 35.29
N PRO A 488 -23.44 3.27 33.95
CA PRO A 488 -23.17 4.52 33.26
C PRO A 488 -24.15 5.66 33.60
N GLU A 489 -25.41 5.36 33.72
CA GLU A 489 -26.47 6.35 34.07
C GLU A 489 -26.26 7.00 35.44
N ALA A 490 -25.67 6.27 36.40
CA ALA A 490 -25.36 6.79 37.74
C ALA A 490 -24.08 7.63 37.74
N LEU A 491 -23.08 7.24 36.94
CA LEU A 491 -21.79 7.90 36.88
C LEU A 491 -21.77 9.12 35.95
N GLU A 492 -22.37 8.98 34.78
CA GLU A 492 -22.26 9.95 33.68
C GLU A 492 -23.33 11.06 33.75
N ASN A 493 -23.46 11.68 34.89
CA ASN A 493 -24.34 12.83 35.10
C ASN A 493 -23.68 13.85 36.06
N SER A 494 -24.22 15.07 36.09
CA SER A 494 -23.70 16.15 36.94
C SER A 494 -22.20 16.38 36.84
N LEU A 495 -21.65 16.20 35.64
CA LEU A 495 -20.22 16.31 35.37
C LEU A 495 -19.76 17.77 35.39
N CYS A 496 -18.46 17.97 35.67
CA CYS A 496 -17.77 19.25 35.56
C CYS A 496 -16.84 19.23 34.34
N TYR A 497 -17.20 20.00 33.34
CA TYR A 497 -16.39 20.10 32.09
C TYR A 497 -14.99 20.65 32.38
N LEU A 498 -13.96 20.00 31.84
CA LEU A 498 -12.54 20.38 31.97
C LEU A 498 -11.98 21.03 30.71
N GLY A 499 -12.30 20.50 29.54
CA GLY A 499 -11.75 21.00 28.29
C GLY A 499 -11.91 20.06 27.11
N LEU A 500 -11.38 20.52 25.97
CA LEU A 500 -11.32 19.80 24.70
C LEU A 500 -9.86 19.47 24.36
N SER A 501 -9.65 18.30 23.76
CA SER A 501 -8.37 17.91 23.16
C SER A 501 -8.62 17.58 21.69
N GLY A 502 -8.01 18.37 20.80
CA GLY A 502 -8.04 18.18 19.35
C GLY A 502 -6.79 17.43 18.88
N MET A 503 -6.99 16.37 18.13
CA MET A 503 -5.92 15.48 17.65
C MET A 503 -6.07 15.20 16.18
N ILE A 504 -4.95 14.95 15.52
CA ILE A 504 -4.85 14.62 14.10
C ILE A 504 -3.67 13.67 13.89
N ASP A 505 -3.68 12.93 12.79
CA ASP A 505 -2.47 12.32 12.24
C ASP A 505 -1.69 13.38 11.46
N PRO A 506 -0.57 13.90 12.00
CA PRO A 506 0.10 15.06 11.43
C PRO A 506 0.82 14.73 10.13
N VAL A 507 0.92 15.72 9.26
CA VAL A 507 1.71 15.64 8.03
C VAL A 507 3.18 15.39 8.38
N ARG A 508 3.85 14.56 7.59
CA ARG A 508 5.30 14.34 7.72
C ARG A 508 6.06 15.64 7.37
N PRO A 509 7.09 16.04 8.14
CA PRO A 509 7.81 17.29 7.92
C PRO A 509 8.41 17.45 6.52
N GLU A 510 8.83 16.35 5.89
CA GLU A 510 9.43 16.32 4.57
C GLU A 510 8.45 16.49 3.40
N VAL A 511 7.15 16.20 3.61
CA VAL A 511 6.16 16.17 2.53
C VAL A 511 5.92 17.55 1.92
N GLY A 512 5.84 18.60 2.71
CA GLY A 512 5.65 19.96 2.18
C GLY A 512 6.73 20.34 1.15
N SER A 513 7.99 20.06 1.47
CA SER A 513 9.12 20.30 0.55
C SER A 513 9.08 19.38 -0.68
N ALA A 514 8.64 18.14 -0.52
CA ALA A 514 8.51 17.19 -1.62
C ALA A 514 7.42 17.62 -2.62
N ILE A 515 6.27 18.09 -2.15
CA ILE A 515 5.19 18.61 -2.99
C ILE A 515 5.66 19.81 -3.82
N VAL A 516 6.43 20.74 -3.22
CA VAL A 516 7.01 21.88 -3.95
C VAL A 516 7.97 21.40 -5.04
N LYS A 517 8.84 20.41 -4.74
CA LYS A 517 9.74 19.80 -5.73
C LYS A 517 8.98 19.14 -6.87
N CYS A 518 7.93 18.38 -6.57
CA CYS A 518 7.07 17.78 -7.59
C CYS A 518 6.52 18.83 -8.56
N ARG A 519 5.97 19.91 -8.03
CA ARG A 519 5.42 21.01 -8.86
C ARG A 519 6.49 21.67 -9.72
N THR A 520 7.65 21.95 -9.15
CA THR A 520 8.77 22.57 -9.89
C THR A 520 9.25 21.64 -11.03
N ALA A 521 9.19 20.34 -10.83
CA ALA A 521 9.51 19.34 -11.83
C ALA A 521 8.37 19.10 -12.85
N GLY A 522 7.22 19.76 -12.73
CA GLY A 522 6.05 19.54 -13.57
C GLY A 522 5.29 18.24 -13.27
N ILE A 523 5.57 17.62 -12.12
CA ILE A 523 4.89 16.40 -11.65
C ILE A 523 3.64 16.82 -10.87
N ARG A 524 2.52 16.17 -11.14
CA ARG A 524 1.25 16.43 -10.49
C ARG A 524 1.03 15.50 -9.28
N PRO A 525 1.09 16.00 -8.04
CA PRO A 525 0.68 15.23 -6.88
C PRO A 525 -0.85 15.20 -6.79
N VAL A 526 -1.40 14.04 -6.47
CA VAL A 526 -2.83 13.75 -6.27
C VAL A 526 -2.96 12.96 -4.97
N MET A 527 -3.87 13.37 -4.09
CA MET A 527 -4.15 12.65 -2.85
C MET A 527 -5.31 11.67 -3.06
N ILE A 528 -5.14 10.43 -2.60
CA ILE A 528 -6.16 9.38 -2.62
C ILE A 528 -6.26 8.80 -1.21
N THR A 529 -7.46 8.79 -0.61
CA THR A 529 -7.61 8.34 0.79
C THR A 529 -8.99 7.72 1.07
N GLY A 530 -9.03 6.78 2.01
CA GLY A 530 -10.28 6.28 2.60
C GLY A 530 -10.93 7.27 3.58
N ASP A 531 -10.24 8.31 4.02
CA ASP A 531 -10.71 9.29 4.99
C ASP A 531 -11.88 10.15 4.49
N HIS A 532 -12.51 10.82 5.46
CA HIS A 532 -13.57 11.79 5.18
C HIS A 532 -13.06 12.95 4.33
N ARG A 533 -13.93 13.47 3.45
CA ARG A 533 -13.59 14.53 2.49
C ARG A 533 -13.02 15.77 3.16
N ASP A 534 -13.61 16.21 4.26
CA ASP A 534 -13.18 17.45 4.95
C ASP A 534 -11.78 17.33 5.55
N THR A 535 -11.44 16.14 6.10
CA THR A 535 -10.08 15.84 6.58
C THR A 535 -9.07 15.85 5.43
N ALA A 536 -9.40 15.22 4.31
CA ALA A 536 -8.54 15.19 3.14
C ALA A 536 -8.32 16.58 2.54
N VAL A 537 -9.38 17.40 2.47
CA VAL A 537 -9.32 18.79 1.99
C VAL A 537 -8.45 19.66 2.90
N ALA A 538 -8.58 19.55 4.23
CA ALA A 538 -7.79 20.32 5.17
C ALA A 538 -6.29 20.02 5.02
N ILE A 539 -5.91 18.75 4.97
CA ILE A 539 -4.51 18.31 4.78
C ILE A 539 -3.99 18.71 3.39
N ALA A 540 -4.79 18.56 2.36
CA ALA A 540 -4.39 18.95 1.00
C ALA A 540 -4.18 20.48 0.87
N ARG A 541 -4.95 21.28 1.60
CA ARG A 541 -4.73 22.74 1.69
C ARG A 541 -3.44 23.08 2.44
N GLU A 542 -3.19 22.46 3.59
CA GLU A 542 -1.96 22.62 4.35
C GLU A 542 -0.73 22.32 3.49
N LEU A 543 -0.77 21.24 2.71
CA LEU A 543 0.27 20.85 1.76
C LEU A 543 0.27 21.72 0.49
N GLY A 544 -0.70 22.62 0.35
CA GLY A 544 -0.87 23.44 -0.84
C GLY A 544 -1.20 22.61 -2.09
N MET A 545 -1.69 21.38 -1.99
CA MET A 545 -2.09 20.55 -3.14
C MET A 545 -3.41 21.01 -3.76
N LEU A 546 -4.27 21.66 -2.99
CA LEU A 546 -5.61 22.08 -3.35
C LEU A 546 -5.71 23.61 -3.38
N GLN A 547 -6.37 24.15 -4.39
CA GLN A 547 -6.68 25.59 -4.51
C GLN A 547 -8.17 25.86 -4.31
N ASP A 548 -9.03 24.97 -4.79
CA ASP A 548 -10.48 25.08 -4.71
C ASP A 548 -11.07 23.75 -4.24
N ASP A 549 -12.11 23.79 -3.40
CA ASP A 549 -12.78 22.58 -2.88
C ASP A 549 -13.45 21.74 -3.96
N ARG A 550 -13.71 22.31 -5.12
CA ARG A 550 -14.23 21.59 -6.30
C ARG A 550 -13.21 20.63 -6.91
N GLU A 551 -11.93 20.79 -6.59
CA GLU A 551 -10.86 19.84 -6.97
C GLU A 551 -10.86 18.56 -6.11
N ALA A 552 -11.78 18.46 -5.12
CA ALA A 552 -11.92 17.32 -4.22
C ALA A 552 -13.28 16.65 -4.37
N ILE A 553 -13.27 15.32 -4.61
CA ILE A 553 -14.48 14.50 -4.72
C ILE A 553 -14.42 13.28 -3.81
N THR A 554 -15.58 12.66 -3.58
CA THR A 554 -15.70 11.37 -2.89
C THR A 554 -15.72 10.21 -3.87
N GLY A 555 -15.48 8.97 -3.37
CA GLY A 555 -15.62 7.75 -4.16
C GLY A 555 -17.01 7.62 -4.80
N ALA A 556 -18.08 7.92 -4.05
CA ALA A 556 -19.45 7.92 -4.60
C ALA A 556 -19.63 8.91 -5.75
N GLN A 557 -19.08 10.12 -5.63
CA GLN A 557 -19.11 11.10 -6.74
C GLN A 557 -18.25 10.66 -7.93
N LEU A 558 -17.17 9.93 -7.68
CA LEU A 558 -16.34 9.35 -8.74
C LEU A 558 -17.11 8.27 -9.52
N ASP A 559 -17.94 7.47 -8.83
CA ASP A 559 -18.78 6.44 -9.46
C ASP A 559 -19.83 7.01 -10.39
N ASP A 560 -20.31 8.22 -10.12
CA ASP A 560 -21.27 8.93 -10.97
C ASP A 560 -20.63 9.43 -12.29
N ILE A 561 -19.30 9.45 -12.41
CA ILE A 561 -18.61 9.91 -13.62
C ILE A 561 -18.51 8.76 -14.63
N PRO A 562 -19.06 8.92 -15.85
CA PRO A 562 -18.94 7.92 -16.90
C PRO A 562 -17.49 7.66 -17.30
N GLU A 563 -17.13 6.43 -17.65
CA GLU A 563 -15.76 6.05 -18.05
C GLU A 563 -15.21 6.87 -19.22
N ALA A 564 -16.06 7.31 -20.14
CA ALA A 564 -15.66 8.14 -21.27
C ALA A 564 -15.24 9.57 -20.86
N GLU A 565 -15.80 10.10 -19.77
CA GLU A 565 -15.54 11.46 -19.27
C GLU A 565 -14.47 11.49 -18.20
N LEU A 566 -14.20 10.35 -17.57
CA LEU A 566 -13.25 10.22 -16.46
C LEU A 566 -11.83 10.72 -16.81
N PRO A 567 -11.27 10.45 -18.00
CA PRO A 567 -9.94 10.98 -18.35
C PRO A 567 -9.86 12.52 -18.32
N GLU A 568 -10.92 13.21 -18.70
CA GLU A 568 -10.97 14.68 -18.63
C GLU A 568 -11.17 15.15 -17.19
N ALA A 569 -12.07 14.52 -16.44
CA ALA A 569 -12.37 14.87 -15.06
C ALA A 569 -11.15 14.76 -14.14
N VAL A 570 -10.33 13.69 -14.23
CA VAL A 570 -9.14 13.52 -13.40
C VAL A 570 -8.12 14.65 -13.59
N SER A 571 -8.12 15.32 -14.73
CA SER A 571 -7.25 16.46 -15.01
C SER A 571 -7.55 17.68 -14.12
N GLN A 572 -8.77 17.81 -13.62
CA GLN A 572 -9.20 18.89 -12.76
C GLN A 572 -9.13 18.53 -11.28
N LEU A 573 -9.13 17.24 -10.94
CA LEU A 573 -9.20 16.74 -9.59
C LEU A 573 -7.81 16.57 -8.96
N ARG A 574 -7.73 16.83 -7.65
CA ARG A 574 -6.50 16.74 -6.83
C ARG A 574 -6.64 15.82 -5.64
N VAL A 575 -7.87 15.66 -5.13
CA VAL A 575 -8.16 14.92 -3.91
C VAL A 575 -9.34 13.99 -4.16
N TYR A 576 -9.14 12.72 -3.82
CA TYR A 576 -10.15 11.68 -3.84
C TYR A 576 -10.29 11.12 -2.43
N ALA A 577 -11.45 11.34 -1.81
CA ALA A 577 -11.76 10.94 -0.45
C ALA A 577 -12.78 9.81 -0.41
N ARG A 578 -12.82 9.02 0.66
CA ARG A 578 -13.70 7.85 0.81
C ARG A 578 -13.66 6.91 -0.40
N VAL A 579 -12.44 6.64 -0.88
CA VAL A 579 -12.22 5.74 -2.01
C VAL A 579 -11.93 4.33 -1.54
N GLN A 580 -12.38 3.37 -2.34
CA GLN A 580 -12.10 1.94 -2.21
C GLN A 580 -10.95 1.54 -3.16
N PRO A 581 -10.35 0.35 -3.02
CA PRO A 581 -9.26 -0.10 -3.88
C PRO A 581 -9.58 -0.04 -5.38
N GLU A 582 -10.83 -0.35 -5.79
CA GLU A 582 -11.27 -0.31 -7.17
C GLU A 582 -11.20 1.11 -7.75
N HIS A 583 -11.54 2.12 -6.94
CA HIS A 583 -11.43 3.52 -7.33
C HIS A 583 -9.98 3.92 -7.60
N LYS A 584 -9.01 3.40 -6.79
CA LYS A 584 -7.58 3.67 -7.01
C LYS A 584 -7.13 3.18 -8.40
N VAL A 585 -7.52 1.97 -8.79
CA VAL A 585 -7.24 1.41 -10.12
C VAL A 585 -7.90 2.24 -11.22
N ARG A 586 -9.15 2.63 -11.03
CA ARG A 586 -9.92 3.43 -11.97
C ARG A 586 -9.28 4.80 -12.23
N ILE A 587 -8.84 5.50 -11.19
CA ILE A 587 -8.13 6.79 -11.28
C ILE A 587 -6.80 6.63 -12.04
N VAL A 588 -6.00 5.61 -11.68
CA VAL A 588 -4.72 5.35 -12.35
C VAL A 588 -4.91 5.06 -13.84
N ASN A 589 -5.91 4.24 -14.19
CA ASN A 589 -6.23 3.94 -15.59
C ASN A 589 -6.71 5.16 -16.36
N ALA A 590 -7.50 6.04 -15.76
CA ALA A 590 -7.92 7.29 -16.38
C ALA A 590 -6.72 8.18 -16.76
N TRP A 591 -5.74 8.33 -15.88
CA TRP A 591 -4.49 9.03 -16.17
C TRP A 591 -3.66 8.33 -17.25
N ARG A 592 -3.57 6.99 -17.22
CA ARG A 592 -2.85 6.20 -18.24
C ARG A 592 -3.51 6.36 -19.63
N ASN A 593 -4.84 6.42 -19.70
CA ASN A 593 -5.57 6.65 -20.94
C ASN A 593 -5.27 8.03 -21.56
N GLN A 594 -4.88 9.00 -20.75
CA GLN A 594 -4.32 10.29 -21.23
C GLN A 594 -2.85 10.20 -21.66
N GLY A 595 -2.23 9.01 -21.65
CA GLY A 595 -0.83 8.83 -21.98
C GLY A 595 0.14 9.28 -20.88
N LYS A 596 -0.33 9.51 -19.66
CA LYS A 596 0.51 9.90 -18.51
C LYS A 596 1.17 8.69 -17.86
N VAL A 597 2.39 8.90 -17.37
CA VAL A 597 3.07 7.94 -16.51
C VAL A 597 2.69 8.24 -15.06
N VAL A 598 2.08 7.26 -14.41
CA VAL A 598 1.53 7.39 -13.05
C VAL A 598 2.33 6.55 -12.07
N ALA A 599 2.74 7.15 -10.98
CA ALA A 599 3.20 6.45 -9.78
C ALA A 599 2.07 6.43 -8.75
N MET A 600 1.83 5.28 -8.13
CA MET A 600 0.91 5.14 -7.01
C MET A 600 1.71 4.77 -5.77
N THR A 601 1.50 5.50 -4.66
CA THR A 601 2.10 5.18 -3.37
C THR A 601 1.05 4.65 -2.42
N GLY A 602 1.47 3.79 -1.49
CA GLY A 602 0.67 3.26 -0.40
C GLY A 602 1.61 2.72 0.68
N ASP A 603 1.11 2.46 1.86
CA ASP A 603 1.86 2.01 3.03
C ASP A 603 1.73 0.50 3.31
N GLY A 604 1.15 -0.23 2.40
CA GLY A 604 1.01 -1.66 2.57
C GLY A 604 0.84 -2.42 1.25
N VAL A 605 1.41 -3.61 1.21
CA VAL A 605 1.36 -4.69 0.20
C VAL A 605 2.27 -4.48 -0.98
#